data_752c7f90627d3ecdf0c15f57a8daa9b5
#
_entry.id   752c7f90627d3ecdf0c15f57a8daa9b5
#
_cell.length_a   1.000
_cell.length_b   1.000
_cell.length_c   1.000
_cell.angle_alpha   90.00
_cell.angle_beta   90.00
_cell.angle_gamma   90.00
#
_symmetry.space_group_name_H-M   'P 1'
#
loop_
_entity.id
_entity.type
_entity.pdbx_description
1 polymer ?
#
loop_
_entity_poly.entity_id
_entity_poly.type
_entity_poly.pdbx_seq_one_letter_code
_entity_poly.pdbx_strand_id
1 'polypeptide(L)'
;MRFKGLAKRNFLEMIRDPLTSLLGILFPSILLIMFVLINRAATEKLPIFDVGAIVPGIIVLGFCLDMILIANFICKDKDDSLMTRFQTLPLRPVDFVLAYSVPFLAFSLIQIVFTFLIGFVVGLQATVGILVAIPLLWFFSLFFIALGIILGTSGSTNLVLSLGNVLVFVITFLSGAWMDLNWLGGFGKFARVLPFANAVEAGRELIAWNGFNFNHLYFIFGYTLLIVGVCILVFVLMLKRKAISRGKNKTKKE
;
A
#
# COMPACT_ATOMS: atom_id res chain seq x y z
N MET A 1 18.13 10.32 17.37
CA MET A 1 17.07 9.62 16.62
C MET A 1 17.75 8.74 15.57
N ARG A 2 17.90 7.44 15.87
CA ARG A 2 18.71 6.47 15.08
C ARG A 2 18.06 6.03 13.78
N PHE A 3 16.71 6.05 13.71
CA PHE A 3 15.95 5.68 12.52
C PHE A 3 16.12 6.65 11.33
N LYS A 4 16.46 7.95 11.59
CA LYS A 4 16.60 8.96 10.53
C LYS A 4 17.68 8.61 9.50
N GLY A 5 18.80 8.04 9.95
CA GLY A 5 19.87 7.61 9.04
C GLY A 5 19.45 6.49 8.11
N LEU A 6 18.72 5.50 8.65
CA LEU A 6 18.19 4.38 7.88
C LEU A 6 17.06 4.82 6.93
N ALA A 7 16.16 5.67 7.39
CA ALA A 7 15.10 6.23 6.55
C ALA A 7 15.68 7.05 5.38
N LYS A 8 16.70 7.90 5.65
CA LYS A 8 17.42 8.65 4.60
C LYS A 8 18.08 7.71 3.58
N ARG A 9 18.73 6.63 4.05
CA ARG A 9 19.31 5.61 3.16
C ARG A 9 18.24 5.00 2.27
N ASN A 10 17.14 4.52 2.84
CA ASN A 10 16.06 3.88 2.10
C ASN A 10 15.43 4.84 1.08
N PHE A 11 15.25 6.11 1.45
CA PHE A 11 14.76 7.14 0.53
C PHE A 11 15.72 7.39 -0.63
N LEU A 12 17.03 7.49 -0.36
CA LEU A 12 18.04 7.65 -1.42
C LEU A 12 18.15 6.43 -2.31
N GLU A 13 18.00 5.22 -1.77
CA GLU A 13 18.01 3.98 -2.54
C GLU A 13 16.81 3.92 -3.50
N MET A 14 15.62 4.31 -3.02
CA MET A 14 14.41 4.41 -3.84
C MET A 14 14.59 5.42 -5.00
N ILE A 15 15.23 6.57 -4.76
CA ILE A 15 15.53 7.55 -5.81
C ILE A 15 16.58 7.03 -6.80
N ARG A 16 17.53 6.20 -6.33
CA ARG A 16 18.58 5.61 -7.17
C ARG A 16 18.11 4.44 -8.02
N ASP A 17 16.95 3.87 -7.71
CA ASP A 17 16.23 2.90 -8.56
C ASP A 17 15.02 3.58 -9.23
N PRO A 18 15.28 4.48 -10.20
CA PRO A 18 14.22 5.30 -10.79
C PRO A 18 13.23 4.45 -11.60
N LEU A 19 13.69 3.35 -12.21
CA LEU A 19 12.83 2.51 -13.05
C LEU A 19 11.71 1.88 -12.23
N THR A 20 12.05 1.25 -11.09
CA THR A 20 11.08 0.61 -10.21
C THR A 20 10.14 1.63 -9.57
N SER A 21 10.68 2.78 -9.14
CA SER A 21 9.89 3.85 -8.52
C SER A 21 8.97 4.54 -9.54
N LEU A 22 9.46 4.82 -10.75
CA LEU A 22 8.65 5.40 -11.81
C LEU A 22 7.52 4.46 -12.25
N LEU A 23 7.80 3.16 -12.38
CA LEU A 23 6.77 2.18 -12.71
C LEU A 23 5.67 2.12 -11.65
N GLY A 24 6.00 2.26 -10.36
CA GLY A 24 5.02 2.31 -9.27
C GLY A 24 4.05 3.49 -9.39
N ILE A 25 4.48 4.64 -9.94
CA ILE A 25 3.65 5.84 -10.14
C ILE A 25 3.00 5.83 -11.54
N LEU A 26 3.79 5.56 -12.58
CA LEU A 26 3.33 5.70 -13.97
C LEU A 26 2.36 4.58 -14.35
N PHE A 27 2.59 3.35 -13.90
CA PHE A 27 1.74 2.23 -14.30
C PHE A 27 0.27 2.42 -13.89
N PRO A 28 -0.07 2.75 -12.62
CA PRO A 28 -1.45 3.09 -12.26
C PRO A 28 -2.01 4.26 -13.07
N SER A 29 -1.19 5.27 -13.33
CA SER A 29 -1.60 6.46 -14.09
C SER A 29 -1.90 6.15 -15.56
N ILE A 30 -1.10 5.29 -16.18
CA ILE A 30 -1.36 4.81 -17.55
C ILE A 30 -2.67 4.02 -17.60
N LEU A 31 -2.92 3.15 -16.61
CA LEU A 31 -4.18 2.43 -16.52
C LEU A 31 -5.38 3.36 -16.35
N LEU A 32 -5.25 4.42 -15.55
CA LEU A 32 -6.29 5.44 -15.41
C LEU A 32 -6.65 6.05 -16.76
N ILE A 33 -5.65 6.53 -17.50
CA ILE A 33 -5.85 7.11 -18.83
C ILE A 33 -6.51 6.09 -19.76
N MET A 34 -5.99 4.86 -19.78
CA MET A 34 -6.49 3.79 -20.64
C MET A 34 -7.97 3.49 -20.38
N PHE A 35 -8.37 3.28 -19.12
CA PHE A 35 -9.75 2.95 -18.79
C PHE A 35 -10.71 4.11 -19.10
N VAL A 36 -10.31 5.34 -18.81
CA VAL A 36 -11.13 6.52 -19.13
C VAL A 36 -11.30 6.68 -20.64
N LEU A 37 -10.25 6.48 -21.44
CA LEU A 37 -10.33 6.57 -22.90
C LEU A 37 -11.19 5.44 -23.49
N ILE A 38 -11.05 4.21 -22.99
CA ILE A 38 -11.88 3.07 -23.40
C ILE A 38 -13.35 3.36 -23.09
N ASN A 39 -13.66 3.84 -21.86
CA ASN A 39 -15.03 4.15 -21.47
C ASN A 39 -15.64 5.29 -22.31
N ARG A 40 -14.83 6.28 -22.72
CA ARG A 40 -15.28 7.36 -23.62
C ARG A 40 -15.58 6.89 -25.03
N ALA A 41 -14.80 5.91 -25.52
CA ALA A 41 -14.96 5.34 -26.86
C ALA A 41 -16.06 4.26 -26.90
N ALA A 42 -16.48 3.71 -25.76
CA ALA A 42 -17.50 2.68 -25.68
C ALA A 42 -18.89 3.22 -26.02
N THR A 43 -19.68 2.41 -26.73
CA THR A 43 -21.09 2.71 -27.06
C THR A 43 -21.93 2.74 -25.78
N GLU A 44 -21.72 1.78 -24.89
CA GLU A 44 -22.32 1.74 -23.55
C GLU A 44 -21.26 2.13 -22.52
N LYS A 45 -21.48 3.27 -21.87
CA LYS A 45 -20.58 3.76 -20.83
C LYS A 45 -20.85 3.04 -19.52
N LEU A 46 -19.78 2.57 -18.89
CA LEU A 46 -19.84 1.96 -17.56
C LEU A 46 -19.55 3.02 -16.50
N PRO A 47 -20.50 3.32 -15.59
CA PRO A 47 -20.31 4.35 -14.57
C PRO A 47 -19.09 4.13 -13.66
N ILE A 48 -18.67 2.86 -13.49
CA ILE A 48 -17.52 2.50 -12.69
C ILE A 48 -16.19 3.02 -13.28
N PHE A 49 -16.13 3.22 -14.60
CA PHE A 49 -14.98 3.76 -15.31
C PHE A 49 -15.09 5.27 -15.57
N ASP A 50 -16.09 5.93 -15.01
CA ASP A 50 -16.10 7.39 -14.97
C ASP A 50 -14.93 7.89 -14.12
N VAL A 51 -14.35 9.03 -14.51
CA VAL A 51 -13.09 9.52 -13.91
C VAL A 51 -13.18 9.60 -12.39
N GLY A 52 -14.28 10.15 -11.85
CA GLY A 52 -14.49 10.27 -10.41
C GLY A 52 -14.64 8.92 -9.69
N ALA A 53 -15.16 7.90 -10.37
CA ALA A 53 -15.37 6.58 -9.79
C ALA A 53 -14.10 5.70 -9.82
N ILE A 54 -13.27 5.82 -10.88
CA ILE A 54 -12.11 4.95 -11.07
C ILE A 54 -10.88 5.45 -10.32
N VAL A 55 -10.70 6.76 -10.14
CA VAL A 55 -9.51 7.36 -9.51
C VAL A 55 -9.17 6.75 -8.14
N PRO A 56 -10.11 6.60 -7.18
CA PRO A 56 -9.79 5.96 -5.90
C PRO A 56 -9.34 4.51 -6.04
N GLY A 57 -9.93 3.76 -6.98
CA GLY A 57 -9.55 2.39 -7.28
C GLY A 57 -8.12 2.28 -7.81
N ILE A 58 -7.72 3.19 -8.69
CA ILE A 58 -6.36 3.28 -9.23
C ILE A 58 -5.35 3.65 -8.13
N ILE A 59 -5.71 4.53 -7.19
CA ILE A 59 -4.86 4.87 -6.05
C ILE A 59 -4.64 3.62 -5.17
N VAL A 60 -5.68 2.85 -4.88
CA VAL A 60 -5.58 1.61 -4.10
C VAL A 60 -4.73 0.56 -4.85
N LEU A 61 -4.87 0.43 -6.17
CA LEU A 61 -3.98 -0.41 -6.98
C LEU A 61 -2.52 0.00 -6.81
N GLY A 62 -2.24 1.30 -6.85
CA GLY A 62 -0.90 1.79 -6.63
C GLY A 62 -0.35 1.44 -5.25
N PHE A 63 -1.14 1.53 -4.19
CA PHE A 63 -0.73 1.08 -2.86
C PHE A 63 -0.43 -0.42 -2.81
N CYS A 64 -1.13 -1.25 -3.61
CA CYS A 64 -0.80 -2.66 -3.75
C CYS A 64 0.59 -2.85 -4.38
N LEU A 65 0.97 -2.00 -5.34
CA LEU A 65 2.31 -2.02 -5.92
C LEU A 65 3.36 -1.55 -4.91
N ASP A 66 3.06 -0.51 -4.13
CA ASP A 66 3.93 -0.04 -3.04
C ASP A 66 4.18 -1.14 -2.01
N MET A 67 3.17 -1.96 -1.70
CA MET A 67 3.31 -3.13 -0.83
C MET A 67 4.36 -4.11 -1.36
N ILE A 68 4.35 -4.40 -2.66
CA ILE A 68 5.36 -5.28 -3.28
C ILE A 68 6.73 -4.60 -3.28
N LEU A 69 6.81 -3.32 -3.60
CA LEU A 69 8.05 -2.58 -3.62
C LEU A 69 8.75 -2.62 -2.26
N ILE A 70 8.04 -2.26 -1.19
CA ILE A 70 8.61 -2.27 0.17
C ILE A 70 9.02 -3.68 0.61
N ALA A 71 8.22 -4.70 0.25
CA ALA A 71 8.55 -6.08 0.56
C ALA A 71 9.83 -6.54 -0.16
N ASN A 72 10.02 -6.16 -1.43
CA ASN A 72 11.24 -6.44 -2.20
C ASN A 72 12.45 -5.71 -1.62
N PHE A 73 12.32 -4.43 -1.22
CA PHE A 73 13.38 -3.69 -0.55
C PHE A 73 13.87 -4.41 0.72
N ILE A 74 12.94 -4.89 1.55
CA ILE A 74 13.28 -5.62 2.77
C ILE A 74 13.93 -6.97 2.46
N CYS A 75 13.46 -7.69 1.42
CA CYS A 75 14.10 -8.94 0.99
C CYS A 75 15.53 -8.71 0.51
N LYS A 76 15.77 -7.69 -0.32
CA LYS A 76 17.10 -7.30 -0.78
C LYS A 76 18.02 -6.99 0.40
N ASP A 77 17.57 -6.20 1.38
CA ASP A 77 18.32 -5.90 2.59
C ASP A 77 18.63 -7.17 3.45
N LYS A 78 17.77 -8.20 3.36
CA LYS A 78 18.04 -9.50 4.00
C LYS A 78 19.13 -10.27 3.27
N ASP A 79 19.05 -10.32 1.94
CA ASP A 79 20.01 -11.04 1.09
C ASP A 79 21.41 -10.41 1.17
N ASP A 80 21.49 -9.08 1.24
CA ASP A 80 22.73 -8.31 1.43
C ASP A 80 23.30 -8.38 2.86
N SER A 81 22.75 -9.24 3.72
CA SER A 81 23.15 -9.39 5.13
C SER A 81 23.04 -8.11 5.98
N LEU A 82 22.40 -7.04 5.46
CA LEU A 82 22.20 -5.79 6.19
C LEU A 82 21.29 -5.99 7.41
N MET A 83 20.32 -6.89 7.30
CA MET A 83 19.47 -7.30 8.43
C MET A 83 20.28 -7.86 9.60
N THR A 84 21.39 -8.58 9.32
CA THR A 84 22.28 -9.11 10.35
C THR A 84 23.07 -8.00 11.02
N ARG A 85 23.49 -6.99 10.27
CA ARG A 85 24.16 -5.79 10.80
C ARG A 85 23.20 -4.92 11.63
N PHE A 86 21.93 -4.78 11.24
CA PHE A 86 20.94 -4.07 12.04
C PHE A 86 20.68 -4.72 13.40
N GLN A 87 20.85 -6.03 13.51
CA GLN A 87 20.72 -6.75 14.80
C GLN A 87 21.88 -6.49 15.76
N THR A 88 23.02 -6.01 15.28
CA THR A 88 24.15 -5.58 16.15
C THR A 88 23.99 -4.13 16.62
N LEU A 89 23.12 -3.36 15.98
CA LEU A 89 22.78 -2.00 16.40
C LEU A 89 21.68 -2.03 17.46
N PRO A 90 21.72 -1.15 18.46
CA PRO A 90 20.68 -1.03 19.48
C PRO A 90 19.45 -0.30 18.91
N LEU A 91 18.82 -0.86 17.87
CA LEU A 91 17.59 -0.37 17.26
C LEU A 91 16.39 -1.04 17.92
N ARG A 92 15.36 -0.24 18.21
CA ARG A 92 14.07 -0.76 18.65
C ARG A 92 13.26 -1.30 17.46
N PRO A 93 12.36 -2.28 17.64
CA PRO A 93 11.49 -2.77 16.57
C PRO A 93 10.74 -1.65 15.83
N VAL A 94 10.28 -0.66 16.57
CA VAL A 94 9.57 0.51 16.03
C VAL A 94 10.47 1.37 15.14
N ASP A 95 11.76 1.54 15.49
CA ASP A 95 12.71 2.30 14.68
C ASP A 95 12.90 1.68 13.29
N PHE A 96 12.85 0.33 13.20
CA PHE A 96 12.92 -0.38 11.93
C PHE A 96 11.66 -0.14 11.09
N VAL A 97 10.48 -0.36 11.68
CA VAL A 97 9.21 -0.13 10.97
C VAL A 97 9.14 1.31 10.46
N LEU A 98 9.47 2.30 11.30
CA LEU A 98 9.47 3.72 10.90
C LEU A 98 10.49 4.02 9.79
N ALA A 99 11.66 3.37 9.80
CA ALA A 99 12.69 3.61 8.80
C ALA A 99 12.29 3.16 7.39
N TYR A 100 11.43 2.15 7.28
CA TYR A 100 10.84 1.73 6.00
C TYR A 100 9.54 2.48 5.70
N SER A 101 8.70 2.74 6.71
CA SER A 101 7.41 3.40 6.49
C SER A 101 7.54 4.84 6.01
N VAL A 102 8.46 5.63 6.58
CA VAL A 102 8.57 7.08 6.27
C VAL A 102 8.88 7.36 4.80
N PRO A 103 9.85 6.69 4.13
CA PRO A 103 10.10 6.89 2.70
C PRO A 103 8.90 6.50 1.84
N PHE A 104 8.25 5.38 2.15
CA PHE A 104 7.10 4.90 1.38
C PHE A 104 5.84 5.72 1.62
N LEU A 105 5.66 6.33 2.79
CA LEU A 105 4.60 7.33 3.02
C LEU A 105 4.79 8.59 2.16
N ALA A 106 6.03 9.05 2.02
CA ALA A 106 6.31 10.16 1.12
C ALA A 106 6.05 9.77 -0.34
N PHE A 107 6.41 8.56 -0.72
CA PHE A 107 6.19 8.02 -2.06
C PHE A 107 4.70 7.87 -2.38
N SER A 108 3.91 7.28 -1.48
CA SER A 108 2.47 7.13 -1.66
C SER A 108 1.75 8.47 -1.76
N LEU A 109 2.21 9.51 -1.04
CA LEU A 109 1.67 10.85 -1.18
C LEU A 109 1.93 11.42 -2.58
N ILE A 110 3.15 11.29 -3.10
CA ILE A 110 3.49 11.71 -4.46
C ILE A 110 2.60 10.97 -5.46
N GLN A 111 2.41 9.67 -5.30
CA GLN A 111 1.55 8.86 -6.15
C GLN A 111 0.10 9.32 -6.13
N ILE A 112 -0.49 9.58 -4.95
CA ILE A 112 -1.84 10.11 -4.81
C ILE A 112 -1.99 11.42 -5.57
N VAL A 113 -1.09 12.39 -5.31
CA VAL A 113 -1.11 13.70 -5.94
C VAL A 113 -0.97 13.55 -7.46
N PHE A 114 -0.05 12.71 -7.93
CA PHE A 114 0.17 12.48 -9.35
C PHE A 114 -1.06 11.85 -10.02
N THR A 115 -1.69 10.87 -9.37
CA THR A 115 -2.93 10.24 -9.89
C THR A 115 -4.07 11.25 -9.99
N PHE A 116 -4.24 12.15 -9.00
CA PHE A 116 -5.24 13.22 -9.07
C PHE A 116 -4.91 14.22 -10.18
N LEU A 117 -3.64 14.59 -10.36
CA LEU A 117 -3.22 15.50 -11.45
C LEU A 117 -3.57 14.90 -12.82
N ILE A 118 -3.27 13.62 -13.04
CA ILE A 118 -3.69 12.91 -14.27
C ILE A 118 -5.22 12.86 -14.35
N GLY A 119 -5.92 12.60 -13.24
CA GLY A 119 -7.38 12.66 -13.17
C GLY A 119 -7.93 13.99 -13.68
N PHE A 120 -7.37 15.12 -13.27
CA PHE A 120 -7.77 16.45 -13.76
C PHE A 120 -7.52 16.62 -15.27
N VAL A 121 -6.39 16.13 -15.77
CA VAL A 121 -6.10 16.15 -17.21
C VAL A 121 -7.10 15.35 -18.01
N VAL A 122 -7.56 14.21 -17.49
CA VAL A 122 -8.60 13.37 -18.14
C VAL A 122 -10.03 13.75 -17.77
N GLY A 123 -10.25 14.90 -17.10
CA GLY A 123 -11.57 15.50 -16.90
C GLY A 123 -12.22 15.24 -15.55
N LEU A 124 -11.45 14.95 -14.50
CA LEU A 124 -11.93 14.94 -13.13
C LEU A 124 -12.37 16.36 -12.73
N GLN A 125 -13.57 16.48 -12.18
CA GLN A 125 -14.03 17.77 -11.64
C GLN A 125 -13.34 18.05 -10.31
N ALA A 126 -12.83 19.26 -10.13
CA ALA A 126 -12.24 19.70 -8.88
C ALA A 126 -13.36 19.95 -7.86
N THR A 127 -13.43 19.12 -6.83
CA THR A 127 -14.35 19.25 -5.70
C THR A 127 -13.58 19.46 -4.40
N VAL A 128 -14.21 20.13 -3.43
CA VAL A 128 -13.64 20.32 -2.09
C VAL A 128 -13.37 18.97 -1.41
N GLY A 129 -14.14 17.94 -1.75
CA GLY A 129 -13.99 16.60 -1.22
C GLY A 129 -12.64 15.95 -1.53
N ILE A 130 -11.99 16.34 -2.63
CA ILE A 130 -10.64 15.85 -2.98
C ILE A 130 -9.62 16.25 -1.91
N LEU A 131 -9.75 17.45 -1.31
CA LEU A 131 -8.86 17.89 -0.22
C LEU A 131 -8.99 17.01 1.03
N VAL A 132 -10.15 16.38 1.24
CA VAL A 132 -10.39 15.43 2.33
C VAL A 132 -10.00 14.01 1.90
N ALA A 133 -10.21 13.66 0.65
CA ALA A 133 -9.86 12.34 0.10
C ALA A 133 -8.34 12.09 0.14
N ILE A 134 -7.52 13.09 -0.18
CA ILE A 134 -6.05 12.96 -0.18
C ILE A 134 -5.53 12.50 1.20
N PRO A 135 -5.76 13.20 2.32
CA PRO A 135 -5.24 12.77 3.62
C PRO A 135 -5.85 11.46 4.10
N LEU A 136 -7.12 11.15 3.77
CA LEU A 136 -7.74 9.89 4.12
C LEU A 136 -7.07 8.71 3.40
N LEU A 137 -6.88 8.79 2.09
CA LEU A 137 -6.21 7.76 1.30
C LEU A 137 -4.73 7.66 1.67
N TRP A 138 -4.07 8.78 1.97
CA TRP A 138 -2.70 8.78 2.45
C TRP A 138 -2.56 8.06 3.79
N PHE A 139 -3.45 8.29 4.73
CA PHE A 139 -3.50 7.50 5.97
C PHE A 139 -3.69 6.02 5.68
N PHE A 140 -4.57 5.69 4.74
CA PHE A 140 -4.83 4.29 4.36
C PHE A 140 -3.63 3.60 3.69
N SER A 141 -2.70 4.34 3.07
CA SER A 141 -1.46 3.76 2.53
C SER A 141 -0.62 3.04 3.60
N LEU A 142 -0.73 3.45 4.89
CA LEU A 142 -0.09 2.75 6.02
C LEU A 142 -0.49 1.28 6.13
N PHE A 143 -1.74 0.94 5.76
CA PHE A 143 -2.20 -0.45 5.70
C PHE A 143 -1.33 -1.28 4.76
N PHE A 144 -1.10 -0.80 3.55
CA PHE A 144 -0.30 -1.49 2.53
C PHE A 144 1.19 -1.51 2.86
N ILE A 145 1.70 -0.42 3.41
CA ILE A 145 3.08 -0.34 3.90
C ILE A 145 3.32 -1.39 4.98
N ALA A 146 2.42 -1.51 5.95
CA ALA A 146 2.52 -2.51 7.01
C ALA A 146 2.44 -3.95 6.46
N LEU A 147 1.53 -4.22 5.50
CA LEU A 147 1.47 -5.50 4.80
C LEU A 147 2.78 -5.81 4.07
N GLY A 148 3.34 -4.83 3.35
CA GLY A 148 4.62 -4.98 2.65
C GLY A 148 5.78 -5.31 3.60
N ILE A 149 5.82 -4.65 4.77
CA ILE A 149 6.82 -4.95 5.80
C ILE A 149 6.65 -6.39 6.33
N ILE A 150 5.42 -6.84 6.59
CA ILE A 150 5.14 -8.21 7.04
C ILE A 150 5.59 -9.23 5.98
N LEU A 151 5.24 -9.02 4.72
CA LEU A 151 5.62 -9.89 3.61
C LEU A 151 7.14 -9.95 3.44
N GLY A 152 7.81 -8.80 3.38
CA GLY A 152 9.25 -8.70 3.20
C GLY A 152 10.04 -9.28 4.37
N THR A 153 9.58 -9.11 5.61
CA THR A 153 10.26 -9.68 6.78
C THR A 153 10.09 -11.18 6.89
N SER A 154 8.92 -11.72 6.54
CA SER A 154 8.57 -13.14 6.71
C SER A 154 8.95 -14.01 5.51
N GLY A 155 8.96 -13.43 4.30
CA GLY A 155 9.14 -14.15 3.04
C GLY A 155 10.58 -14.18 2.51
N SER A 156 10.82 -15.04 1.52
CA SER A 156 11.95 -14.95 0.59
C SER A 156 11.56 -14.11 -0.62
N THR A 157 12.53 -13.64 -1.41
CA THR A 157 12.29 -12.82 -2.60
C THR A 157 11.29 -13.47 -3.56
N ASN A 158 11.43 -14.77 -3.85
CA ASN A 158 10.51 -15.50 -4.73
C ASN A 158 9.09 -15.59 -4.15
N LEU A 159 8.97 -15.80 -2.84
CA LEU A 159 7.67 -15.88 -2.16
C LEU A 159 6.97 -14.53 -2.14
N VAL A 160 7.72 -13.44 -1.92
CA VAL A 160 7.19 -12.07 -1.95
C VAL A 160 6.66 -11.72 -3.33
N LEU A 161 7.40 -12.05 -4.41
CA LEU A 161 6.95 -11.80 -5.78
C LEU A 161 5.69 -12.59 -6.11
N SER A 162 5.65 -13.89 -5.77
CA SER A 162 4.50 -14.75 -6.07
C SER A 162 3.26 -14.36 -5.27
N LEU A 163 3.37 -14.27 -3.94
CA LEU A 163 2.24 -13.88 -3.08
C LEU A 163 1.82 -12.43 -3.28
N GLY A 164 2.79 -11.53 -3.48
CA GLY A 164 2.52 -10.11 -3.72
C GLY A 164 1.65 -9.92 -4.96
N ASN A 165 1.99 -10.56 -6.08
CA ASN A 165 1.19 -10.47 -7.31
C ASN A 165 -0.22 -11.04 -7.11
N VAL A 166 -0.36 -12.19 -6.44
CA VAL A 166 -1.69 -12.75 -6.13
C VAL A 166 -2.50 -11.77 -5.27
N LEU A 167 -1.88 -11.18 -4.24
CA LEU A 167 -2.54 -10.20 -3.37
C LEU A 167 -2.98 -8.95 -4.13
N VAL A 168 -2.16 -8.44 -5.07
CA VAL A 168 -2.56 -7.29 -5.92
C VAL A 168 -3.86 -7.60 -6.65
N PHE A 169 -3.95 -8.75 -7.33
CA PHE A 169 -5.17 -9.13 -8.03
C PHE A 169 -6.35 -9.29 -7.08
N VAL A 170 -6.20 -10.07 -6.01
CA VAL A 170 -7.27 -10.32 -5.04
C VAL A 170 -7.77 -9.01 -4.42
N ILE A 171 -6.88 -8.16 -3.94
CA ILE A 171 -7.24 -6.89 -3.30
C ILE A 171 -7.92 -5.96 -4.31
N THR A 172 -7.38 -5.84 -5.51
CA THR A 172 -7.89 -4.90 -6.52
C THR A 172 -9.29 -5.33 -7.01
N PHE A 173 -9.53 -6.63 -7.19
CA PHE A 173 -10.87 -7.13 -7.53
C PHE A 173 -11.86 -6.95 -6.37
N LEU A 174 -11.46 -7.28 -5.14
CA LEU A 174 -12.30 -7.14 -3.95
C LEU A 174 -12.50 -5.69 -3.51
N SER A 175 -11.69 -4.76 -4.00
CA SER A 175 -11.86 -3.33 -3.70
C SER A 175 -13.02 -2.69 -4.46
N GLY A 176 -13.57 -3.37 -5.47
CA GLY A 176 -14.57 -2.78 -6.35
C GLY A 176 -14.01 -1.74 -7.33
N ALA A 177 -12.69 -1.71 -7.53
CA ALA A 177 -12.05 -0.79 -8.48
C ALA A 177 -12.45 -1.08 -9.93
N TRP A 178 -12.55 -2.37 -10.28
CA TRP A 178 -12.78 -2.85 -11.65
C TRP A 178 -14.20 -3.28 -11.95
N MET A 179 -14.99 -3.57 -10.91
CA MET A 179 -16.34 -4.07 -11.06
C MET A 179 -17.24 -3.58 -9.93
N ASP A 180 -18.52 -3.44 -10.20
CA ASP A 180 -19.48 -3.12 -9.15
C ASP A 180 -19.67 -4.34 -8.23
N LEU A 181 -19.41 -4.14 -6.93
CA LEU A 181 -19.57 -5.18 -5.92
C LEU A 181 -21.03 -5.67 -5.80
N ASN A 182 -22.00 -4.90 -6.29
CA ASN A 182 -23.41 -5.31 -6.33
C ASN A 182 -23.63 -6.52 -7.25
N TRP A 183 -22.83 -6.67 -8.31
CA TRP A 183 -22.95 -7.79 -9.24
C TRP A 183 -22.51 -9.13 -8.65
N LEU A 184 -21.72 -9.08 -7.57
CA LEU A 184 -21.19 -10.27 -6.90
C LEU A 184 -22.14 -10.87 -5.85
N GLY A 185 -23.33 -10.31 -5.66
CA GLY A 185 -24.33 -10.82 -4.71
C GLY A 185 -23.79 -10.97 -3.28
N GLY A 186 -23.86 -12.20 -2.72
CA GLY A 186 -23.39 -12.46 -1.35
C GLY A 186 -21.89 -12.22 -1.17
N PHE A 187 -21.08 -12.49 -2.18
CA PHE A 187 -19.63 -12.25 -2.16
C PHE A 187 -19.31 -10.73 -2.13
N GLY A 188 -20.13 -9.92 -2.79
CA GLY A 188 -20.01 -8.46 -2.73
C GLY A 188 -20.27 -7.90 -1.32
N LYS A 189 -21.18 -8.52 -0.55
CA LYS A 189 -21.39 -8.15 0.86
C LYS A 189 -20.14 -8.42 1.71
N PHE A 190 -19.48 -9.56 1.48
CA PHE A 190 -18.20 -9.88 2.15
C PHE A 190 -17.11 -8.87 1.76
N ALA A 191 -16.99 -8.54 0.47
CA ALA A 191 -16.00 -7.58 -0.03
C ALA A 191 -16.14 -6.20 0.63
N ARG A 192 -17.37 -5.72 0.89
CA ARG A 192 -17.64 -4.44 1.57
C ARG A 192 -17.22 -4.38 3.04
N VAL A 193 -16.98 -5.51 3.69
CA VAL A 193 -16.40 -5.53 5.04
C VAL A 193 -14.90 -5.26 5.00
N LEU A 194 -14.25 -5.46 3.85
CA LEU A 194 -12.82 -5.33 3.71
C LEU A 194 -12.38 -3.84 3.60
N PRO A 195 -11.21 -3.49 4.16
CA PRO A 195 -10.79 -2.10 4.28
C PRO A 195 -10.56 -1.42 2.93
N PHE A 196 -10.09 -2.16 1.94
CA PHE A 196 -9.79 -1.63 0.60
C PHE A 196 -11.07 -1.29 -0.18
N ALA A 197 -12.16 -2.04 -0.02
CA ALA A 197 -13.45 -1.67 -0.62
C ALA A 197 -13.99 -0.38 0.01
N ASN A 198 -13.90 -0.27 1.34
CA ASN A 198 -14.31 0.94 2.05
C ASN A 198 -13.46 2.16 1.66
N ALA A 199 -12.16 1.99 1.41
CA ALA A 199 -11.30 3.08 0.97
C ALA A 199 -11.66 3.58 -0.44
N VAL A 200 -11.99 2.67 -1.36
CA VAL A 200 -12.44 3.04 -2.71
C VAL A 200 -13.81 3.72 -2.66
N GLU A 201 -14.78 3.18 -1.92
CA GLU A 201 -16.11 3.78 -1.78
C GLU A 201 -16.04 5.15 -1.10
N ALA A 202 -15.29 5.29 0.00
CA ALA A 202 -15.06 6.57 0.66
C ALA A 202 -14.42 7.61 -0.29
N GLY A 203 -13.45 7.19 -1.09
CA GLY A 203 -12.82 8.05 -2.09
C GLY A 203 -13.82 8.52 -3.15
N ARG A 204 -14.71 7.63 -3.64
CA ARG A 204 -15.78 7.97 -4.59
C ARG A 204 -16.77 8.97 -4.01
N GLU A 205 -17.26 8.72 -2.81
CA GLU A 205 -18.21 9.62 -2.13
C GLU A 205 -17.61 11.00 -1.89
N LEU A 206 -16.34 11.08 -1.46
CA LEU A 206 -15.66 12.34 -1.26
C LEU A 206 -15.44 13.10 -2.57
N ILE A 207 -15.04 12.43 -3.64
CA ILE A 207 -14.84 13.06 -4.95
C ILE A 207 -16.18 13.55 -5.51
N ALA A 208 -17.26 12.76 -5.40
CA ALA A 208 -18.58 13.14 -5.85
C ALA A 208 -19.21 14.26 -5.00
N TRP A 209 -18.77 14.41 -3.75
CA TRP A 209 -19.26 15.39 -2.76
C TRP A 209 -20.78 15.33 -2.53
N ASN A 210 -21.40 14.17 -2.70
CA ASN A 210 -22.85 13.94 -2.62
C ASN A 210 -23.29 13.25 -1.32
N GLY A 211 -22.63 13.51 -0.22
CA GLY A 211 -22.80 12.83 1.06
C GLY A 211 -21.67 11.86 1.35
N PHE A 212 -21.33 11.70 2.62
CA PHE A 212 -20.25 10.83 3.06
C PHE A 212 -20.73 9.90 4.16
N ASN A 213 -20.51 8.60 3.95
CA ASN A 213 -20.85 7.59 4.95
C ASN A 213 -19.69 7.41 5.93
N PHE A 214 -19.85 7.92 7.14
CA PHE A 214 -18.84 7.83 8.19
C PHE A 214 -18.47 6.40 8.60
N ASN A 215 -19.27 5.39 8.27
CA ASN A 215 -18.95 4.00 8.54
C ASN A 215 -17.66 3.56 7.85
N HIS A 216 -17.35 4.10 6.67
CA HIS A 216 -16.09 3.79 5.97
C HIS A 216 -14.86 4.15 6.81
N LEU A 217 -14.92 5.20 7.62
CA LEU A 217 -13.82 5.60 8.50
C LEU A 217 -13.51 4.51 9.55
N TYR A 218 -14.55 3.92 10.16
CA TYR A 218 -14.35 2.86 11.15
C TYR A 218 -13.58 1.67 10.56
N PHE A 219 -13.93 1.26 9.33
CA PHE A 219 -13.22 0.18 8.65
C PHE A 219 -11.80 0.58 8.28
N ILE A 220 -11.61 1.77 7.67
CA ILE A 220 -10.29 2.26 7.26
C ILE A 220 -9.36 2.38 8.47
N PHE A 221 -9.78 3.10 9.52
CA PHE A 221 -8.96 3.31 10.72
C PHE A 221 -8.76 2.02 11.51
N GLY A 222 -9.82 1.24 11.74
CA GLY A 222 -9.77 0.01 12.51
C GLY A 222 -8.80 -1.01 11.90
N TYR A 223 -8.93 -1.31 10.62
CA TYR A 223 -8.03 -2.25 9.94
C TYR A 223 -6.62 -1.72 9.78
N THR A 224 -6.43 -0.43 9.52
CA THR A 224 -5.09 0.17 9.42
C THR A 224 -4.35 0.07 10.75
N LEU A 225 -4.99 0.42 11.87
CA LEU A 225 -4.39 0.30 13.19
C LEU A 225 -4.10 -1.16 13.57
N LEU A 226 -5.02 -2.08 13.25
CA LEU A 226 -4.85 -3.50 13.49
C LEU A 226 -3.63 -4.04 12.75
N ILE A 227 -3.50 -3.79 11.44
CA ILE A 227 -2.40 -4.33 10.65
C ILE A 227 -1.05 -3.72 11.03
N VAL A 228 -1.01 -2.43 11.37
CA VAL A 228 0.20 -1.78 11.90
C VAL A 228 0.62 -2.41 13.23
N GLY A 229 -0.34 -2.69 14.12
CA GLY A 229 -0.10 -3.41 15.38
C GLY A 229 0.45 -4.82 15.14
N VAL A 230 -0.14 -5.58 14.20
CA VAL A 230 0.34 -6.90 13.80
C VAL A 230 1.75 -6.81 13.20
N CYS A 231 2.03 -5.80 12.38
CA CYS A 231 3.36 -5.57 11.80
C CYS A 231 4.43 -5.42 12.89
N ILE A 232 4.18 -4.58 13.89
CA ILE A 232 5.09 -4.39 15.02
C ILE A 232 5.26 -5.69 15.79
N LEU A 233 4.17 -6.42 16.05
CA LEU A 233 4.21 -7.70 16.77
C LEU A 233 5.04 -8.75 16.02
N VAL A 234 4.82 -8.93 14.72
CA VAL A 234 5.58 -9.87 13.88
C VAL A 234 7.07 -9.56 13.93
N PHE A 235 7.41 -8.28 13.84
CA PHE A 235 8.81 -7.87 13.91
C PHE A 235 9.44 -8.13 15.29
N VAL A 236 8.72 -7.86 16.39
CA VAL A 236 9.16 -8.19 17.76
C VAL A 236 9.39 -9.68 17.93
N LEU A 237 8.47 -10.52 17.42
CA LEU A 237 8.59 -11.98 17.50
C LEU A 237 9.77 -12.50 16.69
N MET A 238 10.03 -11.93 15.51
CA MET A 238 11.22 -12.25 14.70
C MET A 238 12.53 -11.99 15.45
N LEU A 239 12.63 -10.83 16.09
CA LEU A 239 13.84 -10.49 16.88
C LEU A 239 14.04 -11.46 18.05
N LYS A 240 12.97 -11.81 18.79
CA LYS A 240 13.04 -12.77 19.90
C LYS A 240 13.46 -14.16 19.43
N ARG A 241 12.90 -14.70 18.35
CA ARG A 241 13.29 -16.02 17.82
C ARG A 241 14.78 -16.11 17.45
N LYS A 242 15.31 -15.08 16.81
CA LYS A 242 16.74 -15.03 16.43
C LYS A 242 17.67 -14.88 17.64
N ALA A 243 17.28 -14.17 18.70
CA ALA A 243 18.03 -14.08 19.95
C ALA A 243 18.16 -15.45 20.64
N ILE A 244 17.07 -16.23 20.69
CA ILE A 244 17.04 -17.59 21.26
C ILE A 244 17.93 -18.56 20.45
N SER A 245 17.88 -18.48 19.12
CA SER A 245 18.71 -19.32 18.24
C SER A 245 20.21 -19.05 18.42
N ARG A 246 20.60 -17.79 18.65
CA ARG A 246 22.02 -17.44 18.93
C ARG A 246 22.51 -17.95 20.30
N GLY A 247 21.63 -17.94 21.32
CA GLY A 247 21.93 -18.49 22.63
C GLY A 247 22.21 -19.99 22.57
N LYS A 248 21.37 -20.75 21.84
CA LYS A 248 21.55 -22.21 21.66
C LYS A 248 22.81 -22.60 20.87
N ASN A 249 23.27 -21.75 19.94
CA ASN A 249 24.51 -22.04 19.20
C ASN A 249 25.79 -21.70 19.98
N LYS A 250 25.73 -20.84 20.99
CA LYS A 250 26.86 -20.60 21.90
C LYS A 250 27.08 -21.76 22.89
N THR A 251 25.98 -22.28 23.45
CA THR A 251 26.05 -23.44 24.39
C THR A 251 26.40 -24.77 23.74
N LYS A 252 26.40 -24.87 22.40
CA LYS A 252 26.88 -26.07 21.67
C LYS A 252 28.35 -26.02 21.28
N LYS A 253 29.01 -24.89 21.46
CA LYS A 253 30.44 -24.69 21.13
C LYS A 253 31.35 -24.63 22.37
N GLU A 254 30.76 -24.63 23.55
CA GLU A 254 31.40 -24.90 24.84
C GLU A 254 31.18 -26.38 25.20
#